data_7426afa97dd19506f3fe84bdde21c0f9
#
_entry.id   7426afa97dd19506f3fe84bdde21c0f9
#
_cell.length_a   1.000
_cell.length_b   1.000
_cell.length_c   1.000
_cell.angle_alpha   90.00
_cell.angle_beta   90.00
_cell.angle_gamma   90.00
#
_symmetry.space_group_name_H-M   'P 1'
#
loop_
_entity.id
_entity.type
_entity.pdbx_description
1 polymer ?
#
loop_
_entity_poly.entity_id
_entity_poly.type
_entity_poly.pdbx_seq_one_letter_code
_entity_poly.pdbx_strand_id
1 'polypeptide(L)'
;MPTLSDLVARHTALDPADVEWMHSLVSDWQLLADLSFADLILWIPLRDESAWLAVAQMRPTTGPTVYHDDVVGTVVAKGERPLLDMAWNERRICREGDPDWSSGVPVREETIPVRRMPIGPDGTPDGPGNVIGVIQRSTNLSSARTPSRLELTYLQSASDLAQMVAEGRFPFREDEPSLVRSPRVGDGLLRLDRSGRVTYASPNALSAYRRLGLQADLVGADLGKVTAQLCYSDEPVDESLMIVASGRAPRETEVEAGGTVVQLRAIPLIIGGQRIGALVLLRDVTELRRRERELMTKDATIREIHHRVKNNLQTVAALLRLQARRLNVPEGREALEEAVRRVGSIAIVHETLAHTPEETVDFDEIADRVIAMTGEVAVAPITPRREGSFGVRPSAVATPLAMVLSELLQNAVEHGFDRRTGELTVRAARSADRLEVVVADNGKGLPDDFDLESSTSLGLQIVRTLVVGELSGRLSITPREGGGTAVTLSVPLPG
;
A
#
# COMPACT_ATOMS: atom_id res chain seq x y z
N MET A 1 -7.10 20.86 7.04
CA MET A 1 -8.23 20.75 7.99
C MET A 1 -7.73 19.99 9.21
N PRO A 2 -8.15 20.35 10.43
CA PRO A 2 -7.81 19.60 11.63
C PRO A 2 -8.42 18.19 11.53
N THR A 3 -7.72 17.19 12.02
CA THR A 3 -8.22 15.82 12.09
C THR A 3 -9.22 15.67 13.24
N LEU A 4 -10.03 14.59 13.24
CA LEU A 4 -10.92 14.24 14.35
C LEU A 4 -10.13 14.21 15.67
N SER A 5 -8.95 13.58 15.69
CA SER A 5 -8.07 13.52 16.87
C SER A 5 -7.64 14.91 17.35
N ASP A 6 -7.30 15.84 16.44
CA ASP A 6 -6.90 17.20 16.80
C ASP A 6 -8.05 17.98 17.45
N LEU A 7 -9.26 17.86 16.89
CA LEU A 7 -10.45 18.53 17.41
C LEU A 7 -10.83 17.98 18.78
N VAL A 8 -10.86 16.66 18.94
CA VAL A 8 -11.21 16.02 20.21
C VAL A 8 -10.21 16.35 21.30
N ALA A 9 -8.91 16.22 21.05
CA ALA A 9 -7.87 16.50 22.03
C ALA A 9 -7.87 17.96 22.54
N ARG A 10 -8.16 18.91 21.65
CA ARG A 10 -8.16 20.35 22.01
C ARG A 10 -9.41 20.78 22.75
N HIS A 11 -10.57 20.27 22.39
CA HIS A 11 -11.86 20.86 22.77
C HIS A 11 -12.69 19.99 23.70
N THR A 12 -12.39 18.69 23.87
CA THR A 12 -13.23 17.78 24.63
C THR A 12 -12.52 17.15 25.83
N ALA A 13 -13.25 16.43 26.67
CA ALA A 13 -12.75 15.70 27.84
C ALA A 13 -12.74 14.16 27.61
N LEU A 14 -12.87 13.70 26.36
CA LEU A 14 -12.92 12.28 26.02
C LEU A 14 -11.57 11.58 26.26
N ASP A 15 -11.63 10.35 26.69
CA ASP A 15 -10.46 9.52 26.91
C ASP A 15 -9.90 8.94 25.57
N PRO A 16 -8.66 8.42 25.53
CA PRO A 16 -8.10 7.83 24.32
C PRO A 16 -8.91 6.67 23.74
N ALA A 17 -9.58 5.88 24.60
CA ALA A 17 -10.39 4.75 24.15
C ALA A 17 -11.73 5.23 23.53
N ASP A 18 -12.25 6.38 23.97
CA ASP A 18 -13.40 7.02 23.32
C ASP A 18 -13.02 7.51 21.91
N VAL A 19 -11.83 8.10 21.79
CA VAL A 19 -11.31 8.57 20.50
C VAL A 19 -11.11 7.40 19.53
N GLU A 20 -10.53 6.30 19.97
CA GLU A 20 -10.36 5.09 19.17
C GLU A 20 -11.71 4.51 18.72
N TRP A 21 -12.70 4.47 19.62
CA TRP A 21 -14.05 4.05 19.26
C TRP A 21 -14.69 4.96 18.19
N MET A 22 -14.49 6.27 18.29
CA MET A 22 -14.98 7.21 17.29
C MET A 22 -14.27 7.02 15.93
N HIS A 23 -12.96 6.76 15.91
CA HIS A 23 -12.26 6.44 14.68
C HIS A 23 -12.82 5.18 14.01
N SER A 24 -13.05 4.13 14.80
CA SER A 24 -13.68 2.90 14.31
C SER A 24 -15.08 3.15 13.77
N LEU A 25 -15.87 3.99 14.44
CA LEU A 25 -17.21 4.37 13.98
C LEU A 25 -17.15 5.15 12.66
N VAL A 26 -16.29 6.16 12.58
CA VAL A 26 -16.13 7.01 11.38
C VAL A 26 -15.59 6.22 10.19
N SER A 27 -14.76 5.20 10.41
CA SER A 27 -14.29 4.33 9.34
C SER A 27 -15.41 3.52 8.67
N ASP A 28 -16.47 3.19 9.43
CA ASP A 28 -17.56 2.33 9.00
C ASP A 28 -18.90 3.05 8.75
N TRP A 29 -19.03 4.32 9.11
CA TRP A 29 -20.33 5.00 9.08
C TRP A 29 -20.82 5.39 7.67
N GLN A 30 -19.99 5.27 6.62
CA GLN A 30 -20.45 5.35 5.23
C GLN A 30 -21.58 4.35 4.97
N LEU A 31 -21.48 3.16 5.58
CA LEU A 31 -22.56 2.17 5.53
C LEU A 31 -23.88 2.71 6.04
N LEU A 32 -23.87 3.40 7.19
CA LEU A 32 -25.08 3.99 7.78
C LEU A 32 -25.62 5.14 6.93
N ALA A 33 -24.75 6.00 6.39
CA ALA A 33 -25.12 7.09 5.50
C ALA A 33 -25.80 6.56 4.22
N ASP A 34 -25.19 5.57 3.56
CA ASP A 34 -25.67 5.01 2.30
C ASP A 34 -26.98 4.23 2.48
N LEU A 35 -27.15 3.48 3.55
CA LEU A 35 -28.39 2.77 3.86
C LEU A 35 -29.53 3.70 4.26
N SER A 36 -29.23 4.86 4.84
CA SER A 36 -30.24 5.83 5.26
C SER A 36 -30.53 6.92 4.22
N PHE A 37 -29.76 6.97 3.12
CA PHE A 37 -29.84 8.06 2.14
C PHE A 37 -29.71 9.44 2.80
N ALA A 38 -28.84 9.57 3.81
CA ALA A 38 -28.79 10.71 4.70
C ALA A 38 -27.38 11.16 4.99
N ASP A 39 -27.20 12.46 5.16
CA ASP A 39 -26.00 13.05 5.70
C ASP A 39 -25.86 12.71 7.19
N LEU A 40 -24.64 12.42 7.62
CA LEU A 40 -24.30 12.18 9.02
C LEU A 40 -23.31 13.23 9.50
N ILE A 41 -23.55 13.79 10.68
CA ILE A 41 -22.63 14.68 11.39
C ILE A 41 -22.43 14.14 12.79
N LEU A 42 -21.17 13.99 13.21
CA LEU A 42 -20.82 13.57 14.56
C LEU A 42 -20.58 14.80 15.43
N TRP A 43 -21.40 14.95 16.46
CA TRP A 43 -21.33 16.00 17.44
C TRP A 43 -20.80 15.49 18.76
N ILE A 44 -19.87 16.25 19.37
CA ILE A 44 -19.30 15.94 20.68
C ILE A 44 -19.45 17.16 21.58
N PRO A 45 -19.78 16.99 22.88
CA PRO A 45 -19.84 18.13 23.79
C PRO A 45 -18.44 18.70 24.02
N LEU A 46 -18.37 20.02 24.13
CA LEU A 46 -17.14 20.69 24.60
C LEU A 46 -16.82 20.29 26.05
N ARG A 47 -15.57 20.54 26.47
CA ARG A 47 -15.06 20.15 27.80
C ARG A 47 -15.88 20.75 28.96
N ASP A 48 -16.46 21.94 28.77
CA ASP A 48 -17.30 22.65 29.72
C ASP A 48 -18.79 22.31 29.55
N GLU A 49 -19.12 21.44 28.62
CA GLU A 49 -20.47 21.06 28.24
C GLU A 49 -21.38 22.21 27.80
N SER A 50 -20.86 23.38 27.47
CA SER A 50 -21.64 24.55 27.08
C SER A 50 -22.18 24.47 25.64
N ALA A 51 -21.51 23.72 24.77
CA ALA A 51 -21.81 23.66 23.36
C ALA A 51 -21.44 22.31 22.74
N TRP A 52 -21.87 22.11 21.51
CA TRP A 52 -21.57 20.96 20.65
C TRP A 52 -20.54 21.34 19.60
N LEU A 53 -19.58 20.45 19.34
CA LEU A 53 -18.58 20.59 18.28
C LEU A 53 -18.81 19.49 17.22
N ALA A 54 -18.96 19.87 15.95
CA ALA A 54 -18.99 18.94 14.84
C ALA A 54 -17.54 18.44 14.55
N VAL A 55 -17.28 17.15 14.68
CA VAL A 55 -15.94 16.58 14.53
C VAL A 55 -15.77 15.71 13.30
N ALA A 56 -16.85 15.24 12.71
CA ALA A 56 -16.83 14.50 11.46
C ALA A 56 -18.15 14.69 10.70
N GLN A 57 -18.08 14.58 9.38
CA GLN A 57 -19.22 14.63 8.46
C GLN A 57 -19.09 13.54 7.41
N MET A 58 -20.24 12.93 7.05
CA MET A 58 -20.32 11.95 5.96
C MET A 58 -21.53 12.23 5.09
N ARG A 59 -21.33 12.23 3.78
CA ARG A 59 -22.40 12.37 2.79
C ARG A 59 -22.75 11.02 2.19
N PRO A 60 -24.06 10.76 1.93
CA PRO A 60 -24.45 9.51 1.27
C PRO A 60 -23.97 9.48 -0.19
N THR A 61 -23.62 8.29 -0.69
CA THR A 61 -23.37 8.07 -2.13
C THR A 61 -24.64 7.60 -2.86
N THR A 62 -25.69 7.28 -2.12
CA THR A 62 -26.94 6.66 -2.59
C THR A 62 -28.10 7.64 -2.69
N GLY A 63 -27.95 8.86 -2.19
CA GLY A 63 -29.02 9.88 -2.15
C GLY A 63 -28.50 11.32 -2.25
N PRO A 64 -29.40 12.31 -2.37
CA PRO A 64 -29.02 13.71 -2.38
C PRO A 64 -28.55 14.17 -1.01
N THR A 65 -27.51 14.99 -0.99
CA THR A 65 -27.01 15.63 0.24
C THR A 65 -27.89 16.77 0.70
N VAL A 66 -27.93 17.05 1.99
CA VAL A 66 -28.49 18.21 2.63
C VAL A 66 -27.46 19.32 2.77
N TYR A 67 -26.22 18.93 3.15
CA TYR A 67 -25.14 19.86 3.44
C TYR A 67 -24.11 19.90 2.31
N HIS A 68 -24.12 21.00 1.54
CA HIS A 68 -23.15 21.22 0.46
C HIS A 68 -21.79 21.66 1.01
N ASP A 69 -21.80 22.43 2.10
CA ASP A 69 -20.59 22.91 2.77
C ASP A 69 -20.09 21.92 3.83
N ASP A 70 -18.84 22.05 4.21
CA ASP A 70 -18.25 21.29 5.29
C ASP A 70 -18.59 21.95 6.64
N VAL A 71 -19.19 21.17 7.53
CA VAL A 71 -19.60 21.64 8.87
C VAL A 71 -18.60 21.22 9.97
N VAL A 72 -17.54 20.49 9.65
CA VAL A 72 -16.54 20.06 10.63
C VAL A 72 -15.84 21.28 11.25
N GLY A 73 -15.75 21.31 12.57
CA GLY A 73 -15.23 22.45 13.34
C GLY A 73 -16.29 23.47 13.75
N THR A 74 -17.55 23.35 13.29
CA THR A 74 -18.63 24.23 13.72
C THR A 74 -19.00 23.98 15.19
N VAL A 75 -19.20 25.05 15.94
CA VAL A 75 -19.65 25.01 17.33
C VAL A 75 -21.07 25.54 17.42
N VAL A 76 -21.94 24.82 18.14
CA VAL A 76 -23.38 25.17 18.33
C VAL A 76 -23.68 25.12 19.82
N ALA A 77 -24.25 26.20 20.38
CA ALA A 77 -24.57 26.26 21.81
C ALA A 77 -25.66 25.24 22.19
N LYS A 78 -25.60 24.71 23.41
CA LYS A 78 -26.70 23.88 23.93
C LYS A 78 -28.00 24.66 23.94
N GLY A 79 -29.09 23.99 23.54
CA GLY A 79 -30.40 24.59 23.35
C GLY A 79 -30.71 25.09 21.91
N GLU A 80 -29.69 25.35 21.09
CA GLU A 80 -29.89 25.74 19.68
C GLU A 80 -30.33 24.56 18.80
N ARG A 81 -29.94 23.36 19.16
CA ARG A 81 -30.36 22.10 18.51
C ARG A 81 -30.95 21.13 19.55
N PRO A 82 -32.21 21.27 19.89
CA PRO A 82 -32.85 20.51 20.99
C PRO A 82 -32.77 18.99 20.84
N LEU A 83 -32.74 18.45 19.61
CA LEU A 83 -32.65 17.03 19.37
C LEU A 83 -31.29 16.44 19.80
N LEU A 84 -30.18 17.20 19.67
CA LEU A 84 -28.88 16.77 20.17
C LEU A 84 -28.90 16.65 21.69
N ASP A 85 -29.45 17.68 22.37
CA ASP A 85 -29.56 17.71 23.83
C ASP A 85 -30.47 16.58 24.35
N MET A 86 -31.58 16.33 23.65
CA MET A 86 -32.49 15.23 24.00
C MET A 86 -31.82 13.87 23.88
N ALA A 87 -31.13 13.58 22.73
CA ALA A 87 -30.49 12.31 22.52
C ALA A 87 -29.37 12.05 23.55
N TRP A 88 -28.62 13.09 23.93
CA TRP A 88 -27.58 13.02 24.96
C TRP A 88 -28.16 12.72 26.34
N ASN A 89 -29.19 13.49 26.77
CA ASN A 89 -29.78 13.38 28.10
C ASN A 89 -30.61 12.11 28.29
N GLU A 90 -31.46 11.78 27.28
CA GLU A 90 -32.37 10.65 27.35
C GLU A 90 -31.69 9.33 26.92
N ARG A 91 -30.48 9.41 26.35
CA ARG A 91 -29.68 8.25 25.92
C ARG A 91 -30.41 7.31 24.96
N ARG A 92 -31.30 7.87 24.14
CA ARG A 92 -32.09 7.16 23.13
C ARG A 92 -32.12 7.93 21.82
N ILE A 93 -32.48 7.24 20.74
CA ILE A 93 -32.68 7.85 19.44
C ILE A 93 -33.87 8.82 19.53
N CYS A 94 -33.66 10.07 19.11
CA CYS A 94 -34.69 11.11 19.06
C CYS A 94 -34.94 11.48 17.61
N ARG A 95 -36.21 11.73 17.29
CA ARG A 95 -36.68 12.08 15.92
C ARG A 95 -37.55 13.31 15.95
N GLU A 96 -37.41 14.13 14.95
CA GLU A 96 -38.32 15.22 14.70
C GLU A 96 -39.66 14.73 14.15
N GLY A 97 -40.75 15.36 14.57
CA GLY A 97 -42.10 15.00 14.11
C GLY A 97 -42.36 15.48 12.69
N ASP A 98 -42.13 16.77 12.45
CA ASP A 98 -42.36 17.43 11.16
C ASP A 98 -41.02 17.77 10.46
N PRO A 99 -40.96 17.74 9.12
CA PRO A 99 -39.77 18.14 8.39
C PRO A 99 -39.35 19.58 8.60
N ASP A 100 -38.08 19.86 8.82
CA ASP A 100 -37.52 21.21 8.85
C ASP A 100 -37.32 21.74 7.43
N TRP A 101 -37.73 22.99 7.20
CA TRP A 101 -37.64 23.72 5.93
C TRP A 101 -36.61 24.84 5.94
N SER A 102 -35.84 24.99 7.01
CA SER A 102 -34.89 26.10 7.19
C SER A 102 -33.77 26.11 6.14
N SER A 103 -33.42 24.98 5.57
CA SER A 103 -32.41 24.81 4.51
C SER A 103 -32.96 25.03 3.08
N GLY A 104 -34.22 25.37 2.92
CA GLY A 104 -34.88 25.51 1.62
C GLY A 104 -35.38 24.23 0.98
N VAL A 105 -35.04 23.08 1.60
CA VAL A 105 -35.56 21.75 1.25
C VAL A 105 -36.13 21.09 2.49
N PRO A 106 -37.16 20.21 2.36
CA PRO A 106 -37.68 19.49 3.53
C PRO A 106 -36.63 18.46 4.03
N VAL A 107 -36.16 18.63 5.25
CA VAL A 107 -35.21 17.78 5.91
C VAL A 107 -35.86 17.10 7.10
N ARG A 108 -35.65 15.81 7.23
CA ARG A 108 -35.97 15.06 8.45
C ARG A 108 -34.75 14.80 9.25
N GLU A 109 -34.72 15.28 10.48
CA GLU A 109 -33.62 15.05 11.42
C GLU A 109 -33.90 13.91 12.38
N GLU A 110 -32.86 13.13 12.64
CA GLU A 110 -32.83 12.12 13.69
C GLU A 110 -31.48 12.19 14.38
N THR A 111 -31.48 12.05 15.69
CA THR A 111 -30.26 12.06 16.51
C THR A 111 -30.08 10.73 17.23
N ILE A 112 -28.86 10.18 17.08
CA ILE A 112 -28.50 8.84 17.55
C ILE A 112 -27.36 9.00 18.56
N PRO A 113 -27.56 8.66 19.85
CA PRO A 113 -26.49 8.72 20.84
C PRO A 113 -25.43 7.69 20.49
N VAL A 114 -24.17 8.09 20.43
CA VAL A 114 -23.02 7.20 20.25
C VAL A 114 -22.59 6.70 21.61
N ARG A 115 -22.76 5.40 21.83
CA ARG A 115 -22.38 4.76 23.08
C ARG A 115 -21.16 3.90 22.91
N ARG A 116 -20.25 3.96 23.89
CA ARG A 116 -19.14 3.02 24.02
C ARG A 116 -19.38 2.13 25.26
N MET A 117 -19.40 0.83 25.03
CA MET A 117 -19.44 -0.13 26.14
C MET A 117 -18.04 -0.33 26.70
N PRO A 118 -17.81 -0.19 28.01
CA PRO A 118 -16.56 -0.62 28.60
C PRO A 118 -16.42 -2.14 28.44
N ILE A 119 -15.20 -2.58 28.14
CA ILE A 119 -14.89 -4.01 27.98
C ILE A 119 -14.07 -4.43 29.18
N GLY A 120 -14.54 -5.46 29.89
CA GLY A 120 -13.80 -6.07 30.96
C GLY A 120 -12.57 -6.83 30.51
N PRO A 121 -11.69 -7.27 31.41
CA PRO A 121 -10.47 -8.01 31.10
C PRO A 121 -10.70 -9.33 30.36
N ASP A 122 -11.91 -9.88 30.45
CA ASP A 122 -12.36 -11.11 29.79
C ASP A 122 -12.99 -10.86 28.40
N GLY A 123 -12.96 -9.61 27.89
CA GLY A 123 -13.55 -9.23 26.61
C GLY A 123 -15.07 -9.07 26.63
N THR A 124 -15.73 -9.22 27.79
CA THR A 124 -17.18 -9.01 27.91
C THR A 124 -17.53 -7.56 28.22
N PRO A 125 -18.73 -7.07 27.80
CA PRO A 125 -19.20 -5.74 28.18
C PRO A 125 -19.35 -5.62 29.70
N ASP A 126 -18.69 -4.61 30.29
CA ASP A 126 -18.71 -4.33 31.72
C ASP A 126 -19.51 -3.05 31.98
N GLY A 127 -20.79 -3.21 32.28
CA GLY A 127 -21.70 -2.13 32.67
C GLY A 127 -22.43 -1.41 31.53
N PRO A 128 -23.19 -0.37 31.91
CA PRO A 128 -24.09 0.33 30.98
C PRO A 128 -23.34 1.34 30.13
N GLY A 129 -22.52 1.17 29.28
CA GLY A 129 -21.75 2.09 28.42
C GLY A 129 -22.08 3.58 28.49
N ASN A 130 -21.10 4.43 28.30
CA ASN A 130 -21.24 5.87 28.31
C ASN A 130 -21.60 6.40 26.93
N VAL A 131 -22.45 7.44 26.86
CA VAL A 131 -22.65 8.22 25.65
C VAL A 131 -21.43 9.14 25.49
N ILE A 132 -20.77 9.08 24.34
CA ILE A 132 -19.53 9.82 24.05
C ILE A 132 -19.72 10.88 22.95
N GLY A 133 -20.85 10.85 22.26
CA GLY A 133 -21.23 11.80 21.21
C GLY A 133 -22.64 11.53 20.71
N VAL A 134 -23.06 12.30 19.71
CA VAL A 134 -24.36 12.17 19.06
C VAL A 134 -24.17 12.25 17.55
N ILE A 135 -24.69 11.29 16.80
CA ILE A 135 -24.80 11.39 15.33
C ILE A 135 -26.10 12.09 15.01
N GLN A 136 -26.02 13.18 14.26
CA GLN A 136 -27.16 13.78 13.58
C GLN A 136 -27.28 13.14 12.20
N ARG A 137 -28.44 12.59 11.89
CA ARG A 137 -28.79 12.01 10.59
C ARG A 137 -29.83 12.87 9.92
N SER A 138 -29.48 13.49 8.79
CA SER A 138 -30.33 14.45 8.07
C SER A 138 -30.70 13.90 6.70
N THR A 139 -31.98 13.59 6.50
CA THR A 139 -32.48 13.01 5.24
C THR A 139 -33.18 14.10 4.42
N ASN A 140 -32.76 14.26 3.16
CA ASN A 140 -33.38 15.15 2.20
C ASN A 140 -34.68 14.52 1.66
N LEU A 141 -35.82 15.18 1.85
CA LEU A 141 -37.15 14.71 1.42
C LEU A 141 -37.63 15.37 0.14
N SER A 142 -36.82 16.19 -0.55
CA SER A 142 -37.23 16.93 -1.77
C SER A 142 -37.69 16.00 -2.90
N SER A 143 -37.22 14.77 -2.97
CA SER A 143 -37.62 13.75 -3.94
C SER A 143 -38.52 12.67 -3.34
N ALA A 144 -39.30 13.01 -2.28
CA ALA A 144 -40.14 12.04 -1.60
C ALA A 144 -41.15 11.40 -2.56
N ARG A 145 -41.02 10.09 -2.76
CA ARG A 145 -41.92 9.21 -3.52
C ARG A 145 -42.21 7.98 -2.68
N THR A 146 -43.15 7.17 -3.11
CA THR A 146 -43.38 5.86 -2.45
C THR A 146 -42.10 5.04 -2.51
N PRO A 147 -41.50 4.67 -1.36
CA PRO A 147 -40.25 3.93 -1.34
C PRO A 147 -40.38 2.58 -2.04
N SER A 148 -39.37 2.21 -2.81
CA SER A 148 -39.24 0.87 -3.40
C SER A 148 -38.93 -0.17 -2.31
N ARG A 149 -39.09 -1.45 -2.62
CA ARG A 149 -38.71 -2.55 -1.69
C ARG A 149 -37.22 -2.46 -1.29
N LEU A 150 -36.36 -2.04 -2.19
CA LEU A 150 -34.95 -1.79 -1.93
C LEU A 150 -34.78 -0.70 -0.86
N GLU A 151 -35.39 0.48 -1.08
CA GLU A 151 -35.30 1.62 -0.16
C GLU A 151 -35.86 1.27 1.22
N LEU A 152 -36.97 0.55 1.30
CA LEU A 152 -37.53 0.09 2.56
C LEU A 152 -36.57 -0.85 3.32
N THR A 153 -35.93 -1.77 2.61
CA THR A 153 -34.95 -2.70 3.23
C THR A 153 -33.71 -1.93 3.71
N TYR A 154 -33.24 -0.96 2.94
CA TYR A 154 -32.10 -0.11 3.31
C TYR A 154 -32.41 0.72 4.55
N LEU A 155 -33.52 1.42 4.59
CA LEU A 155 -33.98 2.21 5.74
C LEU A 155 -34.17 1.35 7.01
N GLN A 156 -34.74 0.15 6.86
CA GLN A 156 -34.84 -0.79 7.98
C GLN A 156 -33.46 -1.21 8.50
N SER A 157 -32.54 -1.50 7.59
CA SER A 157 -31.17 -1.87 7.93
C SER A 157 -30.41 -0.72 8.60
N ALA A 158 -30.59 0.50 8.09
CA ALA A 158 -30.05 1.72 8.72
C ALA A 158 -30.60 1.93 10.14
N SER A 159 -31.91 1.67 10.36
CA SER A 159 -32.51 1.79 11.69
C SER A 159 -31.97 0.75 12.66
N ASP A 160 -31.73 -0.48 12.20
CA ASP A 160 -31.13 -1.53 13.03
C ASP A 160 -29.70 -1.17 13.42
N LEU A 161 -28.88 -0.66 12.48
CA LEU A 161 -27.51 -0.19 12.76
C LEU A 161 -27.50 1.02 13.69
N ALA A 162 -28.39 1.98 13.49
CA ALA A 162 -28.53 3.15 14.37
C ALA A 162 -28.84 2.71 15.82
N GLN A 163 -29.70 1.70 15.97
CA GLN A 163 -30.00 1.12 17.28
C GLN A 163 -28.76 0.44 17.89
N MET A 164 -27.95 -0.25 17.07
CA MET A 164 -26.70 -0.85 17.54
C MET A 164 -25.69 0.22 17.98
N VAL A 165 -25.59 1.36 17.28
CA VAL A 165 -24.75 2.51 17.69
C VAL A 165 -25.22 3.02 19.06
N ALA A 166 -26.53 3.21 19.22
CA ALA A 166 -27.13 3.67 20.47
C ALA A 166 -26.99 2.68 21.64
N GLU A 167 -26.82 1.38 21.34
CA GLU A 167 -26.55 0.34 22.33
C GLU A 167 -25.04 0.08 22.55
N GLY A 168 -24.14 0.75 21.79
CA GLY A 168 -22.70 0.54 21.89
C GLY A 168 -22.23 -0.80 21.32
N ARG A 169 -22.98 -1.36 20.35
CA ARG A 169 -22.69 -2.64 19.67
C ARG A 169 -22.17 -2.49 18.26
N PHE A 170 -22.08 -1.29 17.77
CA PHE A 170 -21.48 -0.92 16.49
C PHE A 170 -20.66 0.37 16.69
N PRO A 171 -19.45 0.45 16.11
CA PRO A 171 -18.79 -0.50 15.21
C PRO A 171 -18.30 -1.78 15.92
N PHE A 172 -17.95 -2.79 15.14
CA PHE A 172 -17.23 -3.93 15.65
C PHE A 172 -15.74 -3.61 15.78
N ARG A 173 -15.10 -4.07 16.85
CA ARG A 173 -13.63 -4.05 16.92
C ARG A 173 -13.10 -5.11 15.98
N GLU A 174 -12.36 -4.71 14.97
CA GLU A 174 -11.59 -5.59 14.12
C GLU A 174 -10.15 -5.60 14.65
N ASP A 175 -9.58 -6.78 14.78
CA ASP A 175 -8.17 -6.95 15.21
C ASP A 175 -7.19 -6.46 14.12
N GLU A 176 -7.67 -6.30 12.88
CA GLU A 176 -6.93 -5.66 11.78
C GLU A 176 -7.81 -4.59 11.11
N PRO A 177 -7.25 -3.41 10.80
CA PRO A 177 -7.99 -2.39 10.06
C PRO A 177 -8.36 -2.94 8.69
N SER A 178 -9.66 -3.20 8.49
CA SER A 178 -10.19 -3.55 7.18
C SER A 178 -9.85 -2.44 6.20
N LEU A 179 -9.04 -2.79 5.23
CA LEU A 179 -8.39 -1.87 4.34
C LEU A 179 -9.38 -1.20 3.39
N VAL A 180 -9.00 -0.05 2.88
CA VAL A 180 -9.52 0.84 1.83
C VAL A 180 -10.41 0.21 0.74
N ARG A 181 -10.68 -1.10 0.76
CA ARG A 181 -11.36 -1.88 -0.28
C ARG A 181 -12.54 -2.74 0.19
N SER A 182 -13.04 -2.56 1.41
CA SER A 182 -14.23 -3.29 1.88
C SER A 182 -15.44 -3.07 0.98
N PRO A 183 -16.31 -4.09 0.79
CA PRO A 183 -17.54 -3.97 0.02
C PRO A 183 -18.45 -2.86 0.56
N ARG A 184 -19.04 -2.08 -0.35
CA ARG A 184 -19.99 -1.01 -0.04
C ARG A 184 -21.42 -1.44 -0.34
N VAL A 185 -22.40 -0.70 0.17
CA VAL A 185 -23.84 -0.94 -0.07
C VAL A 185 -24.17 -1.02 -1.56
N GLY A 186 -23.58 -0.14 -2.38
CA GLY A 186 -23.80 -0.09 -3.83
C GLY A 186 -23.19 -1.27 -4.59
N ASP A 187 -22.14 -1.92 -4.05
CA ASP A 187 -21.51 -3.09 -4.69
C ASP A 187 -22.43 -4.31 -4.65
N GLY A 188 -23.14 -4.52 -3.53
CA GLY A 188 -24.14 -5.54 -3.35
C GLY A 188 -24.49 -5.73 -1.88
N LEU A 189 -25.77 -5.95 -1.59
CA LEU A 189 -26.29 -6.15 -0.24
C LEU A 189 -27.21 -7.35 -0.18
N LEU A 190 -27.00 -8.19 0.83
CA LEU A 190 -27.93 -9.21 1.28
C LEU A 190 -28.37 -8.90 2.71
N ARG A 191 -29.63 -9.17 3.01
CA ARG A 191 -30.16 -9.19 4.38
C ARG A 191 -30.55 -10.60 4.75
N LEU A 192 -30.06 -11.04 5.90
CA LEU A 192 -30.30 -12.37 6.44
C LEU A 192 -31.19 -12.29 7.69
N ASP A 193 -31.99 -13.32 7.92
CA ASP A 193 -32.71 -13.55 9.16
C ASP A 193 -31.80 -14.19 10.25
N ARG A 194 -32.37 -14.47 11.42
CA ARG A 194 -31.68 -15.12 12.53
C ARG A 194 -31.10 -16.51 12.17
N SER A 195 -31.71 -17.21 11.21
CA SER A 195 -31.29 -18.54 10.79
C SER A 195 -30.21 -18.50 9.69
N GLY A 196 -29.86 -17.34 9.16
CA GLY A 196 -28.92 -17.17 8.04
C GLY A 196 -29.57 -17.32 6.68
N ARG A 197 -30.90 -17.27 6.59
CA ARG A 197 -31.65 -17.28 5.33
C ARG A 197 -31.72 -15.88 4.74
N VAL A 198 -31.58 -15.79 3.44
CA VAL A 198 -31.66 -14.54 2.69
C VAL A 198 -33.11 -14.06 2.65
N THR A 199 -33.38 -12.93 3.26
CA THR A 199 -34.70 -12.25 3.23
C THR A 199 -34.79 -11.21 2.12
N TYR A 200 -33.62 -10.65 1.74
CA TYR A 200 -33.50 -9.68 0.66
C TYR A 200 -32.12 -9.82 -0.01
N ALA A 201 -32.10 -9.64 -1.33
CA ALA A 201 -30.89 -9.56 -2.12
C ALA A 201 -31.02 -8.39 -3.12
N SER A 202 -30.01 -7.50 -3.15
CA SER A 202 -29.93 -6.45 -4.14
C SER A 202 -29.64 -7.02 -5.54
N PRO A 203 -29.96 -6.29 -6.63
CA PRO A 203 -29.66 -6.75 -7.99
C PRO A 203 -28.19 -7.12 -8.23
N ASN A 204 -27.28 -6.32 -7.67
CA ASN A 204 -25.84 -6.56 -7.77
C ASN A 204 -25.43 -7.82 -7.01
N ALA A 205 -26.01 -8.07 -5.84
CA ALA A 205 -25.78 -9.30 -5.07
C ALA A 205 -26.25 -10.55 -5.83
N LEU A 206 -27.44 -10.49 -6.42
CA LEU A 206 -27.93 -11.59 -7.27
C LEU A 206 -27.05 -11.83 -8.47
N SER A 207 -26.57 -10.76 -9.12
CA SER A 207 -25.66 -10.85 -10.27
C SER A 207 -24.32 -11.48 -9.88
N ALA A 208 -23.75 -11.16 -8.73
CA ALA A 208 -22.51 -11.74 -8.23
C ALA A 208 -22.66 -13.24 -7.94
N TYR A 209 -23.73 -13.66 -7.26
CA TYR A 209 -23.99 -15.07 -7.00
C TYR A 209 -24.28 -15.88 -8.27
N ARG A 210 -24.92 -15.29 -9.28
CA ARG A 210 -25.09 -15.93 -10.60
C ARG A 210 -23.75 -16.14 -11.30
N ARG A 211 -22.82 -15.18 -11.21
CA ARG A 211 -21.46 -15.35 -11.74
C ARG A 211 -20.67 -16.42 -11.01
N LEU A 212 -20.87 -16.57 -9.69
CA LEU A 212 -20.31 -17.70 -8.93
C LEU A 212 -20.90 -19.07 -9.36
N GLY A 213 -21.97 -19.09 -10.18
CA GLY A 213 -22.57 -20.32 -10.69
C GLY A 213 -23.96 -20.66 -10.10
N LEU A 214 -24.54 -19.79 -9.27
CA LEU A 214 -25.88 -20.02 -8.71
C LEU A 214 -26.96 -19.97 -9.80
N GLN A 215 -27.73 -21.04 -9.96
CA GLN A 215 -28.86 -21.12 -10.89
C GLN A 215 -30.21 -20.98 -10.18
N ALA A 216 -30.27 -21.31 -8.90
CA ALA A 216 -31.48 -21.25 -8.08
C ALA A 216 -31.76 -19.84 -7.57
N ASP A 217 -32.96 -19.64 -6.97
CA ASP A 217 -33.27 -18.37 -6.28
C ASP A 217 -32.48 -18.26 -4.97
N LEU A 218 -31.85 -17.10 -4.78
CA LEU A 218 -31.07 -16.81 -3.57
C LEU A 218 -31.97 -16.42 -2.40
N VAL A 219 -33.10 -15.76 -2.65
CA VAL A 219 -34.03 -15.34 -1.62
C VAL A 219 -34.75 -16.56 -1.01
N GLY A 220 -34.71 -16.68 0.30
CA GLY A 220 -35.22 -17.83 1.05
C GLY A 220 -34.19 -18.94 1.28
N ALA A 221 -33.06 -18.94 0.55
CA ALA A 221 -32.00 -19.91 0.71
C ALA A 221 -31.14 -19.63 1.96
N ASP A 222 -30.52 -20.65 2.51
CA ASP A 222 -29.48 -20.56 3.54
C ASP A 222 -28.18 -20.13 2.84
N LEU A 223 -27.72 -18.90 3.11
CA LEU A 223 -26.57 -18.31 2.41
C LEU A 223 -25.30 -19.13 2.62
N GLY A 224 -25.04 -19.57 3.84
CA GLY A 224 -23.86 -20.37 4.15
C GLY A 224 -23.80 -21.67 3.34
N LYS A 225 -24.94 -22.40 3.28
CA LYS A 225 -25.01 -23.65 2.50
C LYS A 225 -24.85 -23.43 1.01
N VAL A 226 -25.52 -22.41 0.46
CA VAL A 226 -25.41 -22.06 -0.96
C VAL A 226 -23.97 -21.68 -1.31
N THR A 227 -23.34 -20.84 -0.49
CA THR A 227 -21.95 -20.41 -0.72
C THR A 227 -20.99 -21.60 -0.65
N ALA A 228 -21.13 -22.47 0.35
CA ALA A 228 -20.31 -23.68 0.47
C ALA A 228 -20.49 -24.64 -0.72
N GLN A 229 -21.71 -24.80 -1.23
CA GLN A 229 -21.97 -25.64 -2.40
C GLN A 229 -21.33 -25.10 -3.69
N LEU A 230 -21.28 -23.77 -3.84
CA LEU A 230 -20.65 -23.14 -5.01
C LEU A 230 -19.12 -23.23 -4.96
N CYS A 231 -18.52 -23.16 -3.76
CA CYS A 231 -17.08 -23.26 -3.55
C CYS A 231 -16.56 -24.70 -3.43
N TYR A 232 -17.42 -25.69 -3.67
CA TYR A 232 -17.05 -27.09 -3.49
C TYR A 232 -15.85 -27.44 -4.39
N SER A 233 -14.68 -27.54 -3.75
CA SER A 233 -13.44 -28.13 -4.25
C SER A 233 -13.16 -29.38 -3.39
N ASP A 234 -12.28 -30.28 -3.83
CA ASP A 234 -11.87 -31.46 -3.06
C ASP A 234 -11.20 -31.14 -1.69
N GLU A 235 -10.99 -29.86 -1.39
CA GLU A 235 -10.49 -29.37 -0.11
C GLU A 235 -11.65 -29.07 0.86
N PRO A 236 -11.46 -29.31 2.19
CA PRO A 236 -12.49 -29.00 3.17
C PRO A 236 -12.82 -27.52 3.17
N VAL A 237 -14.12 -27.20 3.12
CA VAL A 237 -14.60 -25.80 3.19
C VAL A 237 -14.13 -25.19 4.49
N ASP A 238 -13.47 -24.04 4.41
CA ASP A 238 -13.02 -23.31 5.57
C ASP A 238 -14.23 -22.94 6.45
N GLU A 239 -14.20 -23.34 7.73
CA GLU A 239 -15.27 -23.03 8.70
C GLU A 239 -15.48 -21.51 8.81
N SER A 240 -14.45 -20.69 8.58
CA SER A 240 -14.55 -19.24 8.57
C SER A 240 -15.52 -18.74 7.50
N LEU A 241 -15.53 -19.34 6.32
CA LEU A 241 -16.45 -19.03 5.23
C LEU A 241 -17.91 -19.25 5.66
N MET A 242 -18.20 -20.37 6.33
CA MET A 242 -19.55 -20.67 6.83
C MET A 242 -20.01 -19.68 7.88
N ILE A 243 -19.12 -19.25 8.76
CA ILE A 243 -19.40 -18.27 9.80
C ILE A 243 -19.73 -16.91 9.18
N VAL A 244 -18.94 -16.44 8.21
CA VAL A 244 -19.14 -15.17 7.50
C VAL A 244 -20.42 -15.24 6.66
N ALA A 245 -20.55 -16.24 5.80
CA ALA A 245 -21.72 -16.38 4.92
C ALA A 245 -23.04 -16.56 5.71
N SER A 246 -23.01 -17.12 6.92
CA SER A 246 -24.20 -17.18 7.79
C SER A 246 -24.45 -15.89 8.60
N GLY A 247 -23.56 -14.87 8.49
CA GLY A 247 -23.68 -13.61 9.23
C GLY A 247 -23.56 -13.74 10.74
N ARG A 248 -22.79 -14.70 11.24
CA ARG A 248 -22.68 -14.96 12.70
C ARG A 248 -21.56 -14.15 13.36
N ALA A 249 -20.52 -13.79 12.61
CA ALA A 249 -19.41 -12.99 13.11
C ALA A 249 -19.12 -11.81 12.15
N PRO A 250 -18.67 -10.67 12.68
CA PRO A 250 -18.25 -9.54 11.87
C PRO A 250 -16.86 -9.86 11.26
N ARG A 251 -16.83 -10.36 10.05
CA ARG A 251 -15.61 -10.73 9.32
C ARG A 251 -15.75 -10.50 7.84
N GLU A 252 -14.60 -10.43 7.17
CA GLU A 252 -14.49 -10.45 5.72
C GLU A 252 -13.91 -11.80 5.25
N THR A 253 -14.32 -12.23 4.06
CA THR A 253 -13.78 -13.42 3.39
C THR A 253 -13.94 -13.29 1.89
N GLU A 254 -13.17 -14.07 1.14
CA GLU A 254 -13.33 -14.18 -0.31
C GLU A 254 -13.87 -15.56 -0.68
N VAL A 255 -14.72 -15.56 -1.69
CA VAL A 255 -15.34 -16.73 -2.25
C VAL A 255 -14.92 -16.84 -3.70
N GLU A 256 -14.27 -17.92 -4.09
CA GLU A 256 -13.87 -18.18 -5.47
C GLU A 256 -14.61 -19.41 -6.02
N ALA A 257 -15.32 -19.22 -7.13
CA ALA A 257 -15.98 -20.30 -7.84
C ALA A 257 -16.13 -19.94 -9.33
N GLY A 258 -15.96 -20.91 -10.22
CA GLY A 258 -16.13 -20.72 -11.66
C GLY A 258 -15.24 -19.62 -12.26
N GLY A 259 -14.09 -19.32 -11.64
CA GLY A 259 -13.19 -18.24 -12.07
C GLY A 259 -13.67 -16.85 -11.65
N THR A 260 -14.72 -16.73 -10.85
CA THR A 260 -15.23 -15.50 -10.25
C THR A 260 -14.80 -15.42 -8.79
N VAL A 261 -14.32 -14.26 -8.34
CA VAL A 261 -13.95 -13.99 -6.95
C VAL A 261 -14.86 -12.90 -6.39
N VAL A 262 -15.57 -13.22 -5.32
CA VAL A 262 -16.46 -12.29 -4.62
C VAL A 262 -15.97 -12.11 -3.18
N GLN A 263 -15.72 -10.88 -2.78
CA GLN A 263 -15.44 -10.51 -1.40
C GLN A 263 -16.76 -10.35 -0.65
N LEU A 264 -16.88 -10.97 0.51
CA LEU A 264 -18.03 -10.90 1.42
C LEU A 264 -17.61 -10.23 2.71
N ARG A 265 -18.45 -9.32 3.23
CA ARG A 265 -18.32 -8.73 4.57
C ARG A 265 -19.63 -8.92 5.33
N ALA A 266 -19.57 -9.65 6.42
CA ALA A 266 -20.73 -9.88 7.28
C ALA A 266 -20.79 -8.87 8.44
N ILE A 267 -21.98 -8.37 8.69
CA ILE A 267 -22.31 -7.44 9.77
C ILE A 267 -23.50 -8.02 10.55
N PRO A 268 -23.26 -8.72 11.65
CA PRO A 268 -24.33 -9.24 12.51
C PRO A 268 -25.20 -8.09 13.04
N LEU A 269 -26.51 -8.22 12.95
CA LEU A 269 -27.45 -7.29 13.55
C LEU A 269 -27.84 -7.77 14.94
N ILE A 270 -27.44 -7.01 15.99
CA ILE A 270 -27.59 -7.37 17.39
C ILE A 270 -28.33 -6.23 18.11
N ILE A 271 -29.57 -6.47 18.52
CA ILE A 271 -30.41 -5.51 19.25
C ILE A 271 -30.87 -6.15 20.56
N GLY A 272 -30.77 -5.40 21.65
CA GLY A 272 -31.12 -5.91 22.98
C GLY A 272 -30.32 -7.16 23.41
N GLY A 273 -29.08 -7.30 22.90
CA GLY A 273 -28.24 -8.46 23.17
C GLY A 273 -28.57 -9.72 22.37
N GLN A 274 -29.56 -9.66 21.49
CA GLN A 274 -29.96 -10.80 20.65
C GLN A 274 -29.67 -10.52 19.18
N ARG A 275 -29.08 -11.47 18.49
CA ARG A 275 -28.89 -11.40 17.03
C ARG A 275 -30.26 -11.53 16.35
N ILE A 276 -30.67 -10.49 15.62
CA ILE A 276 -31.91 -10.45 14.85
C ILE A 276 -31.74 -10.87 13.39
N GLY A 277 -30.49 -10.88 12.90
CA GLY A 277 -30.15 -11.22 11.52
C GLY A 277 -28.72 -10.80 11.21
N ALA A 278 -28.46 -10.51 9.94
CA ALA A 278 -27.21 -9.91 9.50
C ALA A 278 -27.38 -9.14 8.18
N LEU A 279 -26.46 -8.21 7.92
CA LEU A 279 -26.20 -7.70 6.59
C LEU A 279 -24.95 -8.39 6.04
N VAL A 280 -24.96 -8.73 4.77
CA VAL A 280 -23.77 -9.19 4.06
C VAL A 280 -23.57 -8.29 2.86
N LEU A 281 -22.50 -7.51 2.91
CA LEU A 281 -22.03 -6.72 1.77
C LEU A 281 -21.17 -7.61 0.90
N LEU A 282 -21.22 -7.40 -0.40
CA LEU A 282 -20.43 -8.20 -1.32
C LEU A 282 -19.97 -7.39 -2.53
N ARG A 283 -18.78 -7.71 -3.01
CA ARG A 283 -18.16 -7.05 -4.16
C ARG A 283 -17.49 -8.09 -5.05
N ASP A 284 -17.74 -8.00 -6.34
CA ASP A 284 -16.98 -8.76 -7.31
C ASP A 284 -15.58 -8.15 -7.46
N VAL A 285 -14.57 -8.92 -7.11
CA VAL A 285 -13.16 -8.53 -7.16
C VAL A 285 -12.37 -9.35 -8.19
N THR A 286 -13.06 -10.05 -9.08
CA THR A 286 -12.48 -10.96 -10.09
C THR A 286 -11.38 -10.27 -10.90
N GLU A 287 -11.68 -9.13 -11.52
CA GLU A 287 -10.71 -8.40 -12.34
C GLU A 287 -9.56 -7.84 -11.51
N LEU A 288 -9.83 -7.42 -10.26
CA LEU A 288 -8.78 -6.95 -9.35
C LEU A 288 -7.82 -8.09 -9.03
N ARG A 289 -8.33 -9.24 -8.61
CA ARG A 289 -7.51 -10.42 -8.28
C ARG A 289 -6.77 -10.98 -9.48
N ARG A 290 -7.40 -10.95 -10.67
CA ARG A 290 -6.73 -11.32 -11.91
C ARG A 290 -5.52 -10.42 -12.18
N ARG A 291 -5.68 -9.10 -12.10
CA ARG A 291 -4.57 -8.15 -12.31
C ARG A 291 -3.46 -8.31 -11.27
N GLU A 292 -3.81 -8.53 -10.01
CA GLU A 292 -2.82 -8.79 -8.95
C GLU A 292 -2.03 -10.08 -9.24
N ARG A 293 -2.70 -11.17 -9.63
CA ARG A 293 -2.05 -12.43 -10.04
C ARG A 293 -1.16 -12.25 -11.28
N GLU A 294 -1.62 -11.49 -12.28
CA GLU A 294 -0.83 -11.17 -13.47
C GLU A 294 0.43 -10.37 -13.13
N LEU A 295 0.35 -9.38 -12.24
CA LEU A 295 1.50 -8.61 -11.76
C LEU A 295 2.48 -9.52 -11.00
N MET A 296 1.99 -10.32 -10.05
CA MET A 296 2.85 -11.26 -9.30
C MET A 296 3.55 -12.27 -10.24
N THR A 297 2.85 -12.74 -11.27
CA THR A 297 3.44 -13.66 -12.25
C THR A 297 4.51 -12.96 -13.10
N LYS A 298 4.29 -11.70 -13.51
CA LYS A 298 5.29 -10.92 -14.22
C LYS A 298 6.53 -10.70 -13.37
N ASP A 299 6.37 -10.31 -12.09
CA ASP A 299 7.48 -10.09 -11.17
C ASP A 299 8.28 -11.39 -10.92
N ALA A 300 7.59 -12.53 -10.78
CA ALA A 300 8.24 -13.82 -10.66
C ALA A 300 9.03 -14.19 -11.94
N THR A 301 8.47 -13.91 -13.11
CA THR A 301 9.12 -14.16 -14.41
C THR A 301 10.35 -13.26 -14.59
N ILE A 302 10.27 -11.98 -14.24
CA ILE A 302 11.41 -11.04 -14.31
C ILE A 302 12.54 -11.53 -13.40
N ARG A 303 12.25 -11.92 -12.16
CA ARG A 303 13.24 -12.49 -11.24
C ARG A 303 13.89 -13.76 -11.80
N GLU A 304 13.10 -14.66 -12.38
CA GLU A 304 13.63 -15.86 -13.01
C GLU A 304 14.55 -15.53 -14.19
N ILE A 305 14.20 -14.55 -15.01
CA ILE A 305 15.05 -14.09 -16.11
C ILE A 305 16.42 -13.59 -15.57
N HIS A 306 16.42 -12.74 -14.56
CA HIS A 306 17.67 -12.24 -13.95
C HIS A 306 18.51 -13.37 -13.38
N HIS A 307 17.92 -14.33 -12.68
CA HIS A 307 18.63 -15.51 -12.20
C HIS A 307 19.21 -16.36 -13.34
N ARG A 308 18.48 -16.57 -14.44
CA ARG A 308 18.97 -17.31 -15.61
C ARG A 308 20.11 -16.56 -16.32
N VAL A 309 19.98 -15.24 -16.48
CA VAL A 309 21.06 -14.41 -17.06
C VAL A 309 22.32 -14.52 -16.21
N LYS A 310 22.23 -14.38 -14.89
CA LYS A 310 23.36 -14.58 -13.97
C LYS A 310 24.03 -15.95 -14.17
N ASN A 311 23.24 -17.05 -14.18
CA ASN A 311 23.75 -18.40 -14.32
C ASN A 311 24.46 -18.59 -15.69
N ASN A 312 23.91 -18.03 -16.76
CA ASN A 312 24.51 -18.06 -18.09
C ASN A 312 25.84 -17.30 -18.08
N LEU A 313 25.89 -16.10 -17.50
CA LEU A 313 27.10 -15.30 -17.38
C LEU A 313 28.18 -16.02 -16.57
N GLN A 314 27.83 -16.67 -15.49
CA GLN A 314 28.77 -17.50 -14.69
C GLN A 314 29.33 -18.67 -15.51
N THR A 315 28.52 -19.33 -16.32
CA THR A 315 28.92 -20.39 -17.23
C THR A 315 29.90 -19.88 -18.28
N VAL A 316 29.59 -18.73 -18.91
CA VAL A 316 30.47 -18.06 -19.89
C VAL A 316 31.79 -17.69 -19.24
N ALA A 317 31.79 -17.11 -18.03
CA ALA A 317 32.99 -16.78 -17.28
C ALA A 317 33.86 -18.02 -16.99
N ALA A 318 33.23 -19.15 -16.62
CA ALA A 318 33.94 -20.39 -16.38
C ALA A 318 34.60 -20.95 -17.66
N LEU A 319 33.90 -20.89 -18.79
CA LEU A 319 34.43 -21.30 -20.09
C LEU A 319 35.62 -20.42 -20.54
N LEU A 320 35.51 -19.11 -20.37
CA LEU A 320 36.55 -18.14 -20.67
C LEU A 320 37.81 -18.41 -19.80
N ARG A 321 37.61 -18.67 -18.49
CA ARG A 321 38.73 -19.06 -17.59
C ARG A 321 39.41 -20.35 -18.03
N LEU A 322 38.64 -21.36 -18.48
CA LEU A 322 39.21 -22.59 -19.02
C LEU A 322 40.02 -22.36 -20.29
N GLN A 323 39.58 -21.50 -21.19
CA GLN A 323 40.31 -21.13 -22.39
C GLN A 323 41.57 -20.32 -22.06
N ALA A 324 41.50 -19.37 -21.13
CA ALA A 324 42.65 -18.59 -20.67
C ALA A 324 43.78 -19.50 -20.15
N ARG A 325 43.44 -20.56 -19.37
CA ARG A 325 44.41 -21.54 -18.87
C ARG A 325 45.06 -22.39 -19.97
N ARG A 326 44.44 -22.57 -21.13
CA ARG A 326 44.95 -23.36 -22.26
C ARG A 326 45.78 -22.53 -23.23
N LEU A 327 45.71 -21.21 -23.17
CA LEU A 327 46.48 -20.33 -24.05
C LEU A 327 47.91 -20.19 -23.53
N ASN A 328 48.86 -20.46 -24.40
CA ASN A 328 50.30 -20.28 -24.13
C ASN A 328 50.81 -18.89 -24.46
N VAL A 329 49.94 -18.02 -25.06
CA VAL A 329 50.28 -16.66 -25.45
C VAL A 329 49.82 -15.73 -24.32
N PRO A 330 50.75 -15.00 -23.66
CA PRO A 330 50.42 -14.15 -22.50
C PRO A 330 49.35 -13.11 -22.80
N GLU A 331 49.44 -12.39 -23.92
CA GLU A 331 48.50 -11.34 -24.35
C GLU A 331 47.08 -11.90 -24.53
N GLY A 332 46.94 -13.09 -25.12
CA GLY A 332 45.64 -13.74 -25.30
C GLY A 332 45.01 -14.20 -23.96
N ARG A 333 45.85 -14.59 -22.99
CA ARG A 333 45.40 -14.96 -21.66
C ARG A 333 44.91 -13.76 -20.89
N GLU A 334 45.64 -12.65 -20.94
CA GLU A 334 45.26 -11.38 -20.31
C GLU A 334 43.90 -10.87 -20.86
N ALA A 335 43.71 -10.90 -22.18
CA ALA A 335 42.48 -10.51 -22.83
C ALA A 335 41.26 -11.34 -22.38
N LEU A 336 41.44 -12.66 -22.20
CA LEU A 336 40.38 -13.55 -21.70
C LEU A 336 40.08 -13.31 -20.22
N GLU A 337 41.11 -13.08 -19.39
CA GLU A 337 40.95 -12.76 -17.96
C GLU A 337 40.20 -11.42 -17.79
N GLU A 338 40.47 -10.42 -18.63
CA GLU A 338 39.74 -9.16 -18.70
C GLU A 338 38.27 -9.39 -19.06
N ALA A 339 37.98 -10.21 -20.09
CA ALA A 339 36.61 -10.57 -20.45
C ALA A 339 35.84 -11.26 -19.31
N VAL A 340 36.52 -12.12 -18.53
CA VAL A 340 35.95 -12.78 -17.34
C VAL A 340 35.54 -11.76 -16.28
N ARG A 341 36.38 -10.75 -16.03
CA ARG A 341 36.08 -9.69 -15.05
C ARG A 341 34.84 -8.88 -15.48
N ARG A 342 34.75 -8.50 -16.77
CA ARG A 342 33.60 -7.79 -17.31
C ARG A 342 32.29 -8.58 -17.17
N VAL A 343 32.33 -9.87 -17.53
CA VAL A 343 31.17 -10.77 -17.33
C VAL A 343 30.80 -10.86 -15.85
N GLY A 344 31.78 -10.87 -14.95
CA GLY A 344 31.57 -10.85 -13.50
C GLY A 344 30.82 -9.61 -13.02
N SER A 345 31.22 -8.42 -13.48
CA SER A 345 30.55 -7.14 -13.13
C SER A 345 29.10 -7.12 -13.58
N ILE A 346 28.78 -7.62 -14.79
CA ILE A 346 27.41 -7.74 -15.27
C ILE A 346 26.61 -8.72 -14.42
N ALA A 347 27.20 -9.83 -14.03
CA ALA A 347 26.52 -10.83 -13.20
C ALA A 347 26.13 -10.29 -11.81
N ILE A 348 26.96 -9.44 -11.22
CA ILE A 348 26.64 -8.76 -9.94
C ILE A 348 25.39 -7.89 -10.08
N VAL A 349 25.30 -7.08 -11.14
CA VAL A 349 24.12 -6.23 -11.38
C VAL A 349 22.87 -7.06 -11.53
N HIS A 350 22.91 -8.14 -12.32
CA HIS A 350 21.75 -9.01 -12.51
C HIS A 350 21.36 -9.77 -11.23
N GLU A 351 22.31 -10.05 -10.35
CA GLU A 351 22.04 -10.63 -9.03
C GLU A 351 21.31 -9.65 -8.12
N THR A 352 21.75 -8.40 -8.07
CA THR A 352 21.10 -7.34 -7.27
C THR A 352 19.69 -7.04 -7.79
N LEU A 353 19.50 -6.98 -9.12
CA LEU A 353 18.19 -6.79 -9.75
C LEU A 353 17.20 -7.93 -9.44
N ALA A 354 17.66 -9.16 -9.27
CA ALA A 354 16.78 -10.29 -8.96
C ALA A 354 16.08 -10.15 -7.60
N HIS A 355 16.58 -9.32 -6.70
CA HIS A 355 16.03 -9.11 -5.36
C HIS A 355 15.14 -7.86 -5.23
N THR A 356 15.06 -7.04 -6.27
CA THR A 356 14.31 -5.78 -6.25
C THR A 356 13.13 -5.86 -7.21
N PRO A 357 11.89 -5.57 -6.77
CA PRO A 357 10.69 -5.64 -7.62
C PRO A 357 10.63 -4.53 -8.67
N GLU A 358 11.36 -3.44 -8.47
CA GLU A 358 11.50 -2.34 -9.42
C GLU A 358 12.76 -2.56 -10.26
N GLU A 359 12.77 -2.11 -11.52
CA GLU A 359 13.97 -2.16 -12.39
C GLU A 359 15.07 -1.17 -11.92
N THR A 360 15.18 -0.97 -10.61
CA THR A 360 16.14 -0.09 -9.94
C THR A 360 16.96 -0.88 -8.93
N VAL A 361 18.21 -0.48 -8.71
CA VAL A 361 19.11 -1.11 -7.75
C VAL A 361 19.78 -0.06 -6.87
N ASP A 362 20.07 -0.43 -5.63
CA ASP A 362 21.02 0.32 -4.80
C ASP A 362 22.44 0.10 -5.35
N PHE A 363 22.95 1.14 -6.05
CA PHE A 363 24.25 1.03 -6.68
C PHE A 363 25.41 1.03 -5.68
N ASP A 364 25.18 1.48 -4.45
CA ASP A 364 26.20 1.42 -3.40
C ASP A 364 26.59 -0.04 -3.10
N GLU A 365 25.63 -0.97 -3.07
CA GLU A 365 25.88 -2.40 -2.90
C GLU A 365 26.70 -3.00 -4.06
N ILE A 366 26.36 -2.59 -5.29
CA ILE A 366 27.11 -3.03 -6.48
C ILE A 366 28.54 -2.49 -6.45
N ALA A 367 28.72 -1.21 -6.14
CA ALA A 367 30.02 -0.57 -6.05
C ALA A 367 30.91 -1.23 -5.00
N ASP A 368 30.37 -1.53 -3.82
CA ASP A 368 31.10 -2.20 -2.75
C ASP A 368 31.55 -3.62 -3.16
N ARG A 369 30.71 -4.37 -3.86
CA ARG A 369 31.07 -5.69 -4.41
C ARG A 369 32.15 -5.62 -5.50
N VAL A 370 32.04 -4.65 -6.42
CA VAL A 370 33.04 -4.46 -7.49
C VAL A 370 34.39 -4.05 -6.89
N ILE A 371 34.38 -3.15 -5.90
CA ILE A 371 35.56 -2.71 -5.16
C ILE A 371 36.23 -3.89 -4.43
N ALA A 372 35.46 -4.73 -3.72
CA ALA A 372 35.96 -5.90 -3.01
C ALA A 372 36.64 -6.90 -3.97
N MET A 373 36.01 -7.20 -5.12
CA MET A 373 36.58 -8.10 -6.13
C MET A 373 37.95 -7.61 -6.67
N THR A 374 38.11 -6.29 -6.80
CA THR A 374 39.35 -5.68 -7.27
C THR A 374 40.48 -5.88 -6.26
N GLY A 375 40.16 -5.77 -4.95
CA GLY A 375 41.14 -6.00 -3.86
C GLY A 375 41.62 -7.44 -3.75
N GLU A 376 40.80 -8.44 -4.07
CA GLU A 376 41.16 -9.86 -4.04
C GLU A 376 42.12 -10.28 -5.16
N VAL A 377 42.11 -9.59 -6.30
CA VAL A 377 42.95 -9.92 -7.46
C VAL A 377 44.28 -9.18 -7.44
N ALA A 378 44.40 -8.15 -6.63
CA ALA A 378 45.62 -7.35 -6.55
C ALA A 378 46.80 -8.17 -5.98
N VAL A 379 47.93 -8.18 -6.71
CA VAL A 379 49.18 -8.89 -6.31
C VAL A 379 49.87 -8.23 -5.10
N ALA A 380 49.55 -6.95 -4.84
CA ALA A 380 50.04 -6.19 -3.68
C ALA A 380 48.87 -5.72 -2.82
N PRO A 381 49.05 -5.53 -1.49
CA PRO A 381 47.97 -5.03 -0.63
C PRO A 381 47.55 -3.60 -1.04
N ILE A 382 46.43 -3.51 -1.68
CA ILE A 382 45.74 -2.23 -2.02
C ILE A 382 44.53 -2.12 -1.07
N THR A 383 44.35 -0.92 -0.54
CA THR A 383 43.19 -0.64 0.35
C THR A 383 42.19 0.26 -0.40
N PRO A 384 41.21 -0.34 -1.10
CA PRO A 384 40.21 0.46 -1.78
C PRO A 384 39.20 1.00 -0.74
N ARG A 385 38.80 2.28 -0.90
CA ARG A 385 37.81 2.94 -0.05
C ARG A 385 36.74 3.62 -0.90
N ARG A 386 35.48 3.50 -0.48
CA ARG A 386 34.39 4.28 -1.04
C ARG A 386 34.03 5.44 -0.12
N GLU A 387 33.82 6.60 -0.71
CA GLU A 387 33.33 7.82 -0.05
C GLU A 387 32.09 8.33 -0.77
N GLY A 388 31.06 8.73 -0.01
CA GLY A 388 29.79 9.22 -0.54
C GLY A 388 28.86 8.10 -0.98
N SER A 389 27.83 8.41 -1.78
CA SER A 389 26.77 7.49 -2.18
C SER A 389 26.39 7.69 -3.65
N PHE A 390 26.28 6.60 -4.37
CA PHE A 390 25.71 6.56 -5.71
C PHE A 390 24.17 6.59 -5.69
N GLY A 391 23.57 6.01 -4.65
CA GLY A 391 22.12 5.85 -4.46
C GLY A 391 21.47 4.87 -5.42
N VAL A 392 20.14 4.85 -5.43
CA VAL A 392 19.33 3.96 -6.26
C VAL A 392 19.42 4.40 -7.73
N ARG A 393 19.64 3.43 -8.64
CA ARG A 393 19.80 3.65 -10.08
C ARG A 393 18.95 2.68 -10.89
N PRO A 394 18.38 3.12 -12.05
CA PRO A 394 17.78 2.21 -13.01
C PRO A 394 18.81 1.19 -13.53
N SER A 395 18.36 -0.02 -13.85
CA SER A 395 19.22 -1.09 -14.41
C SER A 395 19.97 -0.67 -15.67
N ALA A 396 19.33 0.13 -16.51
CA ALA A 396 19.92 0.69 -17.71
C ALA A 396 21.16 1.57 -17.44
N VAL A 397 21.23 2.22 -16.28
CA VAL A 397 22.38 3.03 -15.83
C VAL A 397 23.34 2.19 -15.00
N ALA A 398 22.82 1.28 -14.16
CA ALA A 398 23.63 0.48 -13.26
C ALA A 398 24.61 -0.47 -13.98
N THR A 399 24.16 -1.13 -15.05
CA THR A 399 25.01 -2.07 -15.79
C THR A 399 26.22 -1.39 -16.42
N PRO A 400 26.07 -0.33 -17.27
CA PRO A 400 27.23 0.32 -17.83
C PRO A 400 28.11 1.01 -16.78
N LEU A 401 27.52 1.56 -15.71
CA LEU A 401 28.28 2.18 -14.63
C LEU A 401 29.13 1.18 -13.85
N ALA A 402 28.62 -0.02 -13.59
CA ALA A 402 29.37 -1.11 -12.93
C ALA A 402 30.56 -1.58 -13.79
N MET A 403 30.36 -1.69 -15.10
CA MET A 403 31.43 -2.03 -16.03
C MET A 403 32.51 -0.94 -16.06
N VAL A 404 32.11 0.33 -16.17
CA VAL A 404 33.04 1.47 -16.13
C VAL A 404 33.83 1.48 -14.82
N LEU A 405 33.15 1.30 -13.68
CA LEU A 405 33.81 1.25 -12.37
C LEU A 405 34.84 0.11 -12.29
N SER A 406 34.47 -1.09 -12.77
CA SER A 406 35.36 -2.25 -12.81
C SER A 406 36.63 -1.99 -13.66
N GLU A 407 36.48 -1.41 -14.85
CA GLU A 407 37.58 -1.08 -15.74
C GLU A 407 38.53 -0.01 -15.14
N LEU A 408 37.98 1.03 -14.52
CA LEU A 408 38.77 2.07 -13.89
C LEU A 408 39.54 1.59 -12.66
N LEU A 409 38.92 0.75 -11.84
CA LEU A 409 39.57 0.12 -10.70
C LEU A 409 40.72 -0.82 -11.16
N GLN A 410 40.46 -1.59 -12.20
CA GLN A 410 41.48 -2.48 -12.77
C GLN A 410 42.65 -1.67 -13.35
N ASN A 411 42.39 -0.60 -14.09
CA ASN A 411 43.44 0.27 -14.62
C ASN A 411 44.30 0.88 -13.50
N ALA A 412 43.71 1.27 -12.39
CA ALA A 412 44.44 1.78 -11.23
C ALA A 412 45.35 0.68 -10.62
N VAL A 413 44.88 -0.56 -10.52
CA VAL A 413 45.63 -1.68 -9.99
C VAL A 413 46.79 -2.09 -10.89
N GLU A 414 46.54 -2.25 -12.19
CA GLU A 414 47.53 -2.75 -13.16
C GLU A 414 48.54 -1.69 -13.58
N HIS A 415 48.07 -0.47 -13.80
CA HIS A 415 48.92 0.59 -14.37
C HIS A 415 49.35 1.62 -13.33
N GLY A 416 48.55 1.87 -12.27
CA GLY A 416 48.90 2.83 -11.23
C GLY A 416 49.95 2.30 -10.25
N PHE A 417 49.75 1.13 -9.69
CA PHE A 417 50.56 0.67 -8.57
C PHE A 417 51.79 -0.17 -8.93
N ASP A 418 51.85 -0.75 -10.13
CA ASP A 418 53.00 -1.53 -10.60
C ASP A 418 53.54 -2.51 -9.51
N ARG A 419 52.64 -3.29 -8.89
CA ARG A 419 52.89 -4.24 -7.78
C ARG A 419 53.34 -3.61 -6.44
N ARG A 420 53.17 -2.30 -6.25
CA ARG A 420 53.42 -1.60 -4.98
C ARG A 420 52.11 -1.47 -4.16
N THR A 421 52.27 -1.28 -2.88
CA THR A 421 51.16 -0.93 -1.99
C THR A 421 50.64 0.47 -2.34
N GLY A 422 49.33 0.66 -2.30
CA GLY A 422 48.73 1.97 -2.61
C GLY A 422 47.33 2.15 -2.05
N GLU A 423 46.88 3.37 -2.13
CA GLU A 423 45.48 3.77 -1.78
C GLU A 423 44.70 4.01 -3.06
N LEU A 424 43.51 3.42 -3.09
CA LEU A 424 42.56 3.57 -4.18
C LEU A 424 41.24 4.11 -3.59
N THR A 425 40.79 5.27 -4.04
CA THR A 425 39.58 5.92 -3.53
C THR A 425 38.54 6.02 -4.63
N VAL A 426 37.34 5.62 -4.34
CA VAL A 426 36.13 5.84 -5.18
C VAL A 426 35.24 6.82 -4.44
N ARG A 427 35.11 8.02 -4.99
CA ARG A 427 34.22 9.04 -4.41
C ARG A 427 33.01 9.24 -5.31
N ALA A 428 31.80 9.17 -4.72
CA ALA A 428 30.56 9.45 -5.40
C ALA A 428 29.87 10.67 -4.77
N ALA A 429 29.58 11.68 -5.58
CA ALA A 429 28.88 12.89 -5.18
C ALA A 429 27.65 13.09 -6.06
N ARG A 430 26.50 13.36 -5.44
CA ARG A 430 25.23 13.61 -6.13
C ARG A 430 24.81 15.06 -6.01
N SER A 431 24.43 15.63 -7.15
CA SER A 431 23.67 16.87 -7.23
C SER A 431 22.24 16.58 -7.73
N ALA A 432 21.42 17.61 -7.90
CA ALA A 432 20.03 17.44 -8.35
C ALA A 432 19.94 16.80 -9.75
N ASP A 433 20.90 17.08 -10.63
CA ASP A 433 20.88 16.69 -12.05
C ASP A 433 22.04 15.78 -12.48
N ARG A 434 23.00 15.52 -11.57
CA ARG A 434 24.25 14.82 -11.91
C ARG A 434 24.76 13.91 -10.81
N LEU A 435 25.36 12.79 -11.23
CA LEU A 435 26.22 11.95 -10.43
C LEU A 435 27.68 12.18 -10.88
N GLU A 436 28.53 12.62 -9.98
CA GLU A 436 29.96 12.73 -10.17
C GLU A 436 30.67 11.58 -9.45
N VAL A 437 31.48 10.82 -10.19
CA VAL A 437 32.26 9.70 -9.65
C VAL A 437 33.72 9.97 -9.93
N VAL A 438 34.54 9.93 -8.89
CA VAL A 438 35.99 10.08 -8.98
C VAL A 438 36.67 8.80 -8.51
N VAL A 439 37.42 8.17 -9.40
CA VAL A 439 38.31 7.05 -9.07
C VAL A 439 39.72 7.59 -9.03
N ALA A 440 40.37 7.58 -7.87
CA ALA A 440 41.68 8.18 -7.68
C ALA A 440 42.66 7.18 -7.03
N ASP A 441 43.83 7.04 -7.62
CA ASP A 441 44.97 6.29 -7.08
C ASP A 441 46.11 7.22 -6.65
N ASN A 442 47.02 6.72 -5.82
CA ASN A 442 48.28 7.36 -5.45
C ASN A 442 49.50 6.66 -6.07
N GLY A 443 49.31 6.12 -7.25
CA GLY A 443 50.36 5.36 -7.98
C GLY A 443 51.36 6.25 -8.70
N LYS A 444 51.93 5.70 -9.80
CA LYS A 444 52.97 6.40 -10.57
C LYS A 444 52.50 7.57 -11.43
N GLY A 445 51.15 7.73 -11.57
CA GLY A 445 50.57 8.77 -12.42
C GLY A 445 50.58 8.44 -13.90
N LEU A 446 50.18 9.41 -14.71
CA LEU A 446 50.10 9.34 -16.17
C LEU A 446 51.47 9.65 -16.80
N PRO A 447 51.77 9.05 -17.94
CA PRO A 447 52.90 9.51 -18.78
C PRO A 447 52.69 10.94 -19.24
N ASP A 448 53.81 11.69 -19.47
CA ASP A 448 53.73 13.11 -19.86
C ASP A 448 53.08 13.30 -21.24
N ASP A 449 53.09 12.28 -22.09
CA ASP A 449 52.48 12.27 -23.45
C ASP A 449 51.09 11.57 -23.46
N PHE A 450 50.51 11.29 -22.30
CA PHE A 450 49.20 10.65 -22.26
C PHE A 450 48.09 11.53 -22.82
N ASP A 451 47.41 11.02 -23.84
CA ASP A 451 46.21 11.62 -24.39
C ASP A 451 45.07 10.58 -24.43
N LEU A 452 43.95 10.92 -23.79
CA LEU A 452 42.76 10.07 -23.71
C LEU A 452 42.15 9.78 -25.12
N GLU A 453 42.23 10.73 -26.05
CA GLU A 453 41.62 10.56 -27.37
C GLU A 453 42.41 9.64 -28.28
N SER A 454 43.72 9.61 -28.15
CA SER A 454 44.63 8.79 -28.95
C SER A 454 44.95 7.44 -28.29
N SER A 455 44.45 7.17 -27.09
CA SER A 455 44.70 5.91 -26.36
C SER A 455 44.13 4.71 -27.12
N THR A 456 44.98 3.71 -27.36
CA THR A 456 44.62 2.44 -28.03
C THR A 456 44.26 1.34 -27.03
N SER A 457 44.31 1.61 -25.71
CA SER A 457 43.93 0.67 -24.69
C SER A 457 42.45 0.27 -24.81
N LEU A 458 42.19 -1.03 -24.90
CA LEU A 458 40.83 -1.56 -25.06
C LEU A 458 39.93 -1.16 -23.88
N GLY A 459 40.45 -1.21 -22.64
CA GLY A 459 39.70 -0.83 -21.40
C GLY A 459 39.21 0.62 -21.46
N LEU A 460 40.10 1.57 -21.81
CA LEU A 460 39.72 2.99 -21.92
C LEU A 460 38.76 3.26 -23.07
N GLN A 461 38.88 2.54 -24.20
CA GLN A 461 37.90 2.64 -25.28
C GLN A 461 36.50 2.20 -24.85
N ILE A 462 36.40 1.12 -24.08
CA ILE A 462 35.11 0.65 -23.50
C ILE A 462 34.56 1.66 -22.51
N VAL A 463 35.37 2.15 -21.57
CA VAL A 463 34.96 3.21 -20.65
C VAL A 463 34.39 4.40 -21.37
N ARG A 464 35.09 4.88 -22.40
CA ARG A 464 34.64 6.02 -23.23
C ARG A 464 33.31 5.72 -23.93
N THR A 465 33.19 4.55 -24.56
CA THR A 465 31.97 4.13 -25.26
C THR A 465 30.77 4.08 -24.31
N LEU A 466 30.94 3.49 -23.14
CA LEU A 466 29.87 3.37 -22.14
C LEU A 466 29.51 4.72 -21.52
N VAL A 467 30.51 5.55 -21.15
CA VAL A 467 30.25 6.85 -20.54
C VAL A 467 29.59 7.81 -21.49
N VAL A 468 30.10 7.94 -22.73
CA VAL A 468 29.57 8.88 -23.70
C VAL A 468 28.32 8.35 -24.42
N GLY A 469 28.34 7.07 -24.82
CA GLY A 469 27.23 6.46 -25.59
C GLY A 469 26.04 6.06 -24.76
N GLU A 470 26.23 5.30 -23.65
CA GLU A 470 25.13 4.74 -22.88
C GLU A 470 24.74 5.62 -21.68
N LEU A 471 25.72 6.18 -20.96
CA LEU A 471 25.47 7.02 -19.80
C LEU A 471 25.26 8.50 -20.15
N SER A 472 25.47 8.91 -21.41
CA SER A 472 25.37 10.30 -21.85
C SER A 472 26.21 11.24 -20.98
N GLY A 473 27.29 10.72 -20.42
CA GLY A 473 28.16 11.37 -19.47
C GLY A 473 29.41 11.98 -20.08
N ARG A 474 30.28 12.49 -19.21
CA ARG A 474 31.61 13.00 -19.58
C ARG A 474 32.67 12.27 -18.76
N LEU A 475 33.83 12.05 -19.38
CA LEU A 475 35.00 11.44 -18.80
C LEU A 475 36.17 12.41 -18.85
N SER A 476 36.91 12.58 -17.77
CA SER A 476 38.20 13.29 -17.74
C SER A 476 39.21 12.50 -16.92
N ILE A 477 40.46 12.53 -17.35
CA ILE A 477 41.57 11.89 -16.63
C ILE A 477 42.60 13.00 -16.36
N THR A 478 43.01 13.15 -15.10
CA THR A 478 43.95 14.17 -14.68
C THR A 478 45.01 13.61 -13.73
N PRO A 479 46.25 14.14 -13.74
CA PRO A 479 47.21 13.82 -12.71
C PRO A 479 46.74 14.34 -11.35
N ARG A 480 47.00 13.58 -10.27
CA ARG A 480 46.65 13.96 -8.90
C ARG A 480 47.80 14.75 -8.29
N GLU A 481 47.46 15.81 -7.52
CA GLU A 481 48.44 16.51 -6.67
C GLU A 481 49.05 15.56 -5.64
N GLY A 482 50.36 15.41 -5.65
CA GLY A 482 51.08 14.49 -4.77
C GLY A 482 51.38 13.10 -5.40
N GLY A 483 51.06 12.89 -6.68
CA GLY A 483 51.28 11.65 -7.43
C GLY A 483 50.03 10.80 -7.59
N GLY A 484 49.99 10.04 -8.69
CA GLY A 484 48.87 9.19 -9.07
C GLY A 484 47.95 9.79 -10.11
N THR A 485 46.81 9.14 -10.35
CA THR A 485 45.82 9.52 -11.38
C THR A 485 44.45 9.69 -10.75
N ALA A 486 43.67 10.66 -11.23
CA ALA A 486 42.26 10.85 -10.93
C ALA A 486 41.43 10.78 -12.21
N VAL A 487 40.48 9.87 -12.24
CA VAL A 487 39.50 9.71 -13.31
C VAL A 487 38.15 10.20 -12.83
N THR A 488 37.61 11.21 -13.48
CA THR A 488 36.31 11.80 -13.11
C THR A 488 35.27 11.49 -14.18
N LEU A 489 34.15 10.95 -13.71
CA LEU A 489 32.95 10.69 -14.50
C LEU A 489 31.86 11.67 -14.06
N SER A 490 31.14 12.25 -15.02
CA SER A 490 29.97 13.08 -14.75
C SER A 490 28.80 12.53 -15.57
N VAL A 491 27.86 11.90 -14.90
CA VAL A 491 26.69 11.23 -15.49
C VAL A 491 25.44 12.05 -15.18
N PRO A 492 24.62 12.43 -16.18
CA PRO A 492 23.36 13.09 -15.92
C PRO A 492 22.39 12.17 -15.19
N LEU A 493 21.65 12.71 -14.25
CA LEU A 493 20.57 12.02 -13.58
C LEU A 493 19.26 12.43 -14.23
N PRO A 494 18.40 11.47 -14.63
CA PRO A 494 17.04 11.80 -15.04
C PRO A 494 16.32 12.44 -13.87
N GLY A 495 15.69 13.59 -14.11
CA GLY A 495 14.89 14.33 -13.12
C GLY A 495 13.62 13.60 -12.70
#